data_ae31414a24320142ac903e7e345e4bb1
#
_entry.id   ae31414a24320142ac903e7e345e4bb1
#
_cell.length_a   1.000
_cell.length_b   1.000
_cell.length_c   1.000
_cell.angle_alpha   90.00
_cell.angle_beta   90.00
_cell.angle_gamma   90.00
#
_symmetry.space_group_name_H-M   'P 1'
#
loop_
_entity.id
_entity.type
_entity.pdbx_description
1 polymer ?
#
loop_
_entity_poly.entity_id
_entity_poly.type
_entity_poly.pdbx_seq_one_letter_code
_entity_poly.pdbx_strand_id
1 'polypeptide(L)'
;MTAGQPQVAPQEAASRSDLSSSDLLRVENLTKAFSGVEVLKNLTLGIRPGEILGVIGENGAGKSTFMKLISGVYSPTGGRILFDGEPVRIANPLIAQRLGIAMIPQEFNLINPLRVYENIFLGRELRRGGMLDRSRMIAEARRHFATLATDVAPDALVGDLSVAEKQMVEIAKAMSQESRVLILDEPTTVLSGAEIDALFAIMRDFAAKGGAVLFVSHKLAEVREICDRVLVLRD
;
A
#
# COMPACT_ATOMS: atom_id res chain seq x y z
N MET A 1 33.54 -2.15 -40.67
CA MET A 1 32.82 -1.21 -39.81
C MET A 1 31.84 -2.01 -38.98
N THR A 2 32.25 -2.45 -37.80
CA THR A 2 31.49 -3.29 -36.87
C THR A 2 30.79 -2.34 -35.87
N ALA A 3 29.48 -2.30 -35.95
CA ALA A 3 28.65 -1.55 -35.01
C ALA A 3 28.72 -2.26 -33.65
N GLY A 4 29.21 -1.52 -32.64
CA GLY A 4 29.24 -1.98 -31.26
C GLY A 4 27.85 -2.07 -30.69
N GLN A 5 27.52 -3.21 -30.11
CA GLN A 5 26.32 -3.39 -29.28
C GLN A 5 26.46 -2.56 -28.01
N PRO A 6 25.40 -1.91 -27.52
CA PRO A 6 25.42 -1.24 -26.22
C PRO A 6 25.52 -2.28 -25.12
N GLN A 7 26.60 -2.20 -24.32
CA GLN A 7 26.70 -2.94 -23.06
C GLN A 7 25.63 -2.46 -22.10
N VAL A 8 24.71 -3.34 -21.75
CA VAL A 8 23.76 -3.16 -20.66
C VAL A 8 24.56 -3.27 -19.35
N ALA A 9 24.64 -2.19 -18.60
CA ALA A 9 25.21 -2.20 -17.27
C ALA A 9 24.38 -3.09 -16.33
N PRO A 10 25.00 -3.85 -15.42
CA PRO A 10 24.27 -4.73 -14.50
C PRO A 10 23.42 -3.89 -13.53
N GLN A 11 22.23 -4.41 -13.19
CA GLN A 11 21.36 -3.90 -12.14
C GLN A 11 22.18 -3.72 -10.85
N GLU A 12 22.36 -2.50 -10.39
CA GLU A 12 22.83 -2.25 -9.03
C GLU A 12 21.76 -2.74 -8.06
N ALA A 13 21.96 -3.94 -7.55
CA ALA A 13 21.27 -4.41 -6.36
C ALA A 13 21.57 -3.38 -5.24
N ALA A 14 20.52 -2.93 -4.54
CA ALA A 14 20.67 -2.10 -3.36
C ALA A 14 21.77 -2.70 -2.47
N SER A 15 22.76 -1.89 -2.13
CA SER A 15 23.93 -2.31 -1.36
C SER A 15 23.47 -3.02 -0.08
N ARG A 16 24.14 -4.13 0.30
CA ARG A 16 23.91 -4.83 1.58
C ARG A 16 24.00 -3.92 2.81
N SER A 17 24.54 -2.70 2.65
CA SER A 17 24.62 -1.67 3.69
C SER A 17 23.28 -1.01 4.06
N ASP A 18 22.23 -1.17 3.24
CA ASP A 18 20.90 -0.56 3.48
C ASP A 18 19.98 -1.43 4.33
N LEU A 19 20.39 -2.66 4.65
CA LEU A 19 19.61 -3.56 5.50
C LEU A 19 19.97 -3.36 6.96
N SER A 20 18.99 -2.94 7.77
CA SER A 20 19.13 -2.76 9.21
C SER A 20 18.39 -3.87 9.95
N SER A 21 18.91 -4.27 11.13
CA SER A 21 18.16 -5.12 12.07
C SER A 21 16.89 -4.44 12.59
N SER A 22 16.74 -3.12 12.36
CA SER A 22 15.58 -2.31 12.76
C SER A 22 14.52 -2.15 11.67
N ASP A 23 14.62 -2.85 10.52
CA ASP A 23 13.62 -2.77 9.48
C ASP A 23 12.28 -3.36 9.95
N LEU A 24 11.19 -2.62 9.76
CA LEU A 24 9.82 -3.07 10.07
C LEU A 24 9.38 -4.17 9.10
N LEU A 25 9.64 -3.96 7.82
CA LEU A 25 9.38 -4.93 6.76
C LEU A 25 10.65 -5.08 5.93
N ARG A 26 11.11 -6.32 5.74
CA ARG A 26 12.26 -6.63 4.90
C ARG A 26 11.95 -7.77 3.94
N VAL A 27 12.39 -7.63 2.72
CA VAL A 27 12.37 -8.69 1.71
C VAL A 27 13.79 -9.05 1.33
N GLU A 28 14.06 -10.34 1.20
CA GLU A 28 15.39 -10.85 0.84
C GLU A 28 15.29 -11.81 -0.33
N ASN A 29 16.01 -11.46 -1.42
CA ASN A 29 16.04 -12.21 -2.67
C ASN A 29 14.63 -12.56 -3.19
N LEU A 30 13.67 -11.66 -2.97
CA LEU A 30 12.26 -11.89 -3.30
C LEU A 30 12.12 -12.03 -4.82
N THR A 31 11.56 -13.15 -5.23
CA THR A 31 11.39 -13.51 -6.64
C THR A 31 9.94 -13.90 -6.91
N LYS A 32 9.42 -13.49 -8.06
CA LYS A 32 8.12 -13.94 -8.56
C LYS A 32 8.17 -14.25 -10.03
N ALA A 33 7.80 -15.48 -10.37
CA ALA A 33 7.60 -15.93 -11.74
C ALA A 33 6.12 -16.28 -11.97
N PHE A 34 5.62 -16.03 -13.18
CA PHE A 34 4.34 -16.48 -13.68
C PHE A 34 4.57 -17.32 -14.92
N SER A 35 4.12 -18.56 -14.93
CA SER A 35 4.30 -19.50 -16.05
C SER A 35 5.75 -19.58 -16.55
N GLY A 36 6.72 -19.51 -15.62
CA GLY A 36 8.16 -19.57 -15.96
C GLY A 36 8.81 -18.24 -16.34
N VAL A 37 8.04 -17.14 -16.44
CA VAL A 37 8.57 -15.80 -16.70
C VAL A 37 8.77 -15.05 -15.38
N GLU A 38 10.01 -14.68 -15.07
CA GLU A 38 10.32 -13.90 -13.87
C GLU A 38 9.94 -12.43 -14.07
N VAL A 39 8.97 -11.95 -13.25
CA VAL A 39 8.51 -10.56 -13.23
C VAL A 39 9.19 -9.76 -12.13
N LEU A 40 9.60 -10.42 -11.06
CA LEU A 40 10.40 -9.82 -9.99
C LEU A 40 11.60 -10.73 -9.72
N LYS A 41 12.81 -10.15 -9.77
CA LYS A 41 14.07 -10.90 -9.70
C LYS A 41 14.90 -10.46 -8.49
N ASN A 42 15.10 -11.37 -7.53
CA ASN A 42 16.03 -11.22 -6.41
C ASN A 42 15.97 -9.85 -5.69
N LEU A 43 14.75 -9.28 -5.52
CA LEU A 43 14.60 -8.01 -4.83
C LEU A 43 14.98 -8.16 -3.35
N THR A 44 15.93 -7.35 -2.90
CA THR A 44 16.31 -7.25 -1.49
C THR A 44 16.16 -5.79 -1.05
N LEU A 45 15.32 -5.57 -0.02
CA LEU A 45 14.95 -4.23 0.44
C LEU A 45 14.49 -4.30 1.89
N GLY A 46 14.91 -3.32 2.70
CA GLY A 46 14.37 -3.04 4.03
C GLY A 46 13.58 -1.73 4.05
N ILE A 47 12.51 -1.68 4.82
CA ILE A 47 11.66 -0.50 5.04
C ILE A 47 11.62 -0.26 6.55
N ARG A 48 12.00 0.95 6.95
CA ARG A 48 12.16 1.31 8.36
C ARG A 48 10.84 1.81 8.95
N PRO A 49 10.65 1.67 10.27
CA PRO A 49 9.59 2.42 10.96
C PRO A 49 9.76 3.92 10.70
N GLY A 50 8.66 4.62 10.42
CA GLY A 50 8.66 6.05 10.14
C GLY A 50 9.09 6.44 8.73
N GLU A 51 9.35 5.49 7.84
CA GLU A 51 9.81 5.74 6.47
C GLU A 51 8.64 5.78 5.46
N ILE A 52 8.69 6.74 4.55
CA ILE A 52 7.86 6.77 3.34
C ILE A 52 8.74 6.39 2.14
N LEU A 53 8.61 5.16 1.67
CA LEU A 53 9.35 4.63 0.54
C LEU A 53 8.56 4.77 -0.76
N GLY A 54 9.07 5.56 -1.70
CA GLY A 54 8.56 5.64 -3.06
C GLY A 54 8.94 4.41 -3.89
N VAL A 55 8.02 3.87 -4.67
CA VAL A 55 8.31 2.78 -5.62
C VAL A 55 7.98 3.26 -7.02
N ILE A 56 9.01 3.44 -7.83
CA ILE A 56 8.91 3.91 -9.21
C ILE A 56 9.46 2.89 -10.20
N GLY A 57 9.09 3.02 -11.45
CA GLY A 57 9.54 2.16 -12.55
C GLY A 57 8.56 2.19 -13.70
N GLU A 58 8.96 1.67 -14.84
CA GLU A 58 8.13 1.58 -16.04
C GLU A 58 6.92 0.65 -15.82
N ASN A 59 5.96 0.71 -16.75
CA ASN A 59 4.86 -0.25 -16.73
C ASN A 59 5.41 -1.64 -17.07
N GLY A 60 5.04 -2.63 -16.24
CA GLY A 60 5.60 -3.97 -16.37
C GLY A 60 6.81 -4.25 -15.44
N ALA A 61 7.48 -3.26 -14.90
CA ALA A 61 8.68 -3.41 -14.05
C ALA A 61 8.47 -4.16 -12.72
N GLY A 62 7.27 -4.69 -12.45
CA GLY A 62 7.01 -5.51 -11.26
C GLY A 62 6.48 -4.75 -10.03
N LYS A 63 6.22 -3.43 -10.11
CA LYS A 63 5.72 -2.63 -8.97
C LYS A 63 4.48 -3.24 -8.31
N SER A 64 3.41 -3.42 -9.07
CA SER A 64 2.16 -4.00 -8.55
C SER A 64 2.33 -5.47 -8.15
N THR A 65 3.26 -6.19 -8.77
CA THR A 65 3.62 -7.57 -8.35
C THR A 65 4.26 -7.54 -6.97
N PHE A 66 5.19 -6.63 -6.73
CA PHE A 66 5.83 -6.45 -5.43
C PHE A 66 4.79 -6.10 -4.35
N MET A 67 3.89 -5.13 -4.61
CA MET A 67 2.81 -4.79 -3.67
C MET A 67 1.90 -5.98 -3.37
N LYS A 68 1.51 -6.75 -4.40
CA LYS A 68 0.67 -7.95 -4.28
C LYS A 68 1.35 -9.10 -3.53
N LEU A 69 2.67 -9.18 -3.55
CA LEU A 69 3.44 -10.15 -2.74
C LEU A 69 3.40 -9.77 -1.25
N ILE A 70 3.63 -8.49 -0.92
CA ILE A 70 3.64 -8.01 0.47
C ILE A 70 2.23 -8.04 1.06
N SER A 71 1.20 -7.72 0.26
CA SER A 71 -0.21 -7.77 0.69
C SER A 71 -0.82 -9.18 0.68
N GLY A 72 -0.05 -10.21 0.30
CA GLY A 72 -0.51 -11.61 0.33
C GLY A 72 -1.48 -12.00 -0.79
N VAL A 73 -1.67 -11.15 -1.80
CA VAL A 73 -2.46 -11.48 -3.00
C VAL A 73 -1.71 -12.54 -3.84
N TYR A 74 -0.38 -12.44 -3.89
CA TYR A 74 0.48 -13.44 -4.51
C TYR A 74 1.43 -14.03 -3.46
N SER A 75 1.79 -15.31 -3.65
CA SER A 75 2.90 -15.92 -2.92
C SER A 75 4.19 -15.80 -3.73
N PRO A 76 5.34 -15.54 -3.10
CA PRO A 76 6.63 -15.51 -3.77
C PRO A 76 6.99 -16.88 -4.34
N THR A 77 7.76 -16.88 -5.44
CA THR A 77 8.35 -18.09 -6.01
C THR A 77 9.70 -18.41 -5.34
N GLY A 78 10.39 -17.40 -4.83
CA GLY A 78 11.65 -17.53 -4.11
C GLY A 78 11.88 -16.35 -3.17
N GLY A 79 12.89 -16.46 -2.32
CA GLY A 79 13.20 -15.46 -1.30
C GLY A 79 12.33 -15.55 -0.06
N ARG A 80 12.41 -14.53 0.80
CA ARG A 80 11.64 -14.48 2.04
C ARG A 80 11.23 -13.06 2.40
N ILE A 81 10.18 -12.97 3.22
CA ILE A 81 9.68 -11.72 3.79
C ILE A 81 9.88 -11.82 5.30
N LEU A 82 10.41 -10.76 5.90
CA LEU A 82 10.55 -10.62 7.35
C LEU A 82 9.70 -9.43 7.81
N PHE A 83 9.07 -9.58 8.96
CA PHE A 83 8.32 -8.54 9.64
C PHE A 83 8.80 -8.44 11.08
N ASP A 84 9.22 -7.26 11.54
CA ASP A 84 9.94 -7.07 12.83
C ASP A 84 11.16 -8.01 12.97
N GLY A 85 11.89 -8.25 11.89
CA GLY A 85 13.05 -9.14 11.88
C GLY A 85 12.72 -10.64 11.81
N GLU A 86 11.47 -11.04 12.02
CA GLU A 86 11.04 -12.44 12.00
C GLU A 86 10.54 -12.88 10.62
N PRO A 87 10.96 -14.04 10.10
CA PRO A 87 10.47 -14.58 8.84
C PRO A 87 8.96 -14.86 8.91
N VAL A 88 8.21 -14.31 7.96
CA VAL A 88 6.75 -14.48 7.88
C VAL A 88 6.33 -15.05 6.54
N ARG A 89 5.27 -15.86 6.55
CA ARG A 89 4.62 -16.37 5.34
C ARG A 89 3.27 -15.68 5.16
N ILE A 90 3.21 -14.75 4.23
CA ILE A 90 1.97 -14.02 3.90
C ILE A 90 1.23 -14.80 2.80
N ALA A 91 0.42 -15.78 3.20
CA ALA A 91 -0.25 -16.68 2.28
C ALA A 91 -1.55 -16.12 1.66
N ASN A 92 -2.13 -15.10 2.28
CA ASN A 92 -3.34 -14.42 1.82
C ASN A 92 -3.47 -13.02 2.45
N PRO A 93 -4.37 -12.15 1.92
CA PRO A 93 -4.54 -10.79 2.43
C PRO A 93 -4.98 -10.71 3.91
N LEU A 94 -5.69 -11.71 4.42
CA LEU A 94 -6.11 -11.73 5.83
C LEU A 94 -4.89 -11.89 6.77
N ILE A 95 -3.89 -12.66 6.36
CA ILE A 95 -2.63 -12.78 7.12
C ILE A 95 -1.85 -11.46 7.06
N ALA A 96 -1.76 -10.81 5.89
CA ALA A 96 -1.16 -9.50 5.76
C ALA A 96 -1.82 -8.48 6.71
N GLN A 97 -3.14 -8.45 6.74
CA GLN A 97 -3.92 -7.57 7.63
C GLN A 97 -3.63 -7.86 9.12
N ARG A 98 -3.53 -9.13 9.53
CA ARG A 98 -3.20 -9.52 10.91
C ARG A 98 -1.79 -9.11 11.33
N LEU A 99 -0.86 -9.02 10.37
CA LEU A 99 0.49 -8.49 10.58
C LEU A 99 0.50 -6.95 10.62
N GLY A 100 -0.64 -6.30 10.38
CA GLY A 100 -0.73 -4.85 10.31
C GLY A 100 -0.33 -4.28 8.96
N ILE A 101 -0.48 -5.03 7.87
CA ILE A 101 -0.23 -4.54 6.50
C ILE A 101 -1.58 -4.21 5.86
N ALA A 102 -1.83 -2.93 5.59
CA ALA A 102 -3.00 -2.45 4.87
C ALA A 102 -2.60 -2.02 3.45
N MET A 103 -3.48 -2.26 2.48
CA MET A 103 -3.24 -1.87 1.09
C MET A 103 -4.44 -1.11 0.53
N ILE A 104 -4.14 0.04 -0.08
CA ILE A 104 -5.05 0.79 -0.94
C ILE A 104 -4.66 0.44 -2.37
N PRO A 105 -5.45 -0.40 -3.06
CA PRO A 105 -5.14 -0.86 -4.42
C PRO A 105 -5.50 0.21 -5.45
N GLN A 106 -4.96 0.06 -6.66
CA GLN A 106 -5.30 0.89 -7.82
C GLN A 106 -6.76 0.68 -8.27
N GLU A 107 -7.27 -0.55 -8.19
CA GLU A 107 -8.67 -0.89 -8.47
C GLU A 107 -9.45 -0.99 -7.16
N PHE A 108 -10.65 -0.42 -7.12
CA PHE A 108 -11.47 -0.41 -5.90
C PHE A 108 -11.89 -1.81 -5.47
N ASN A 109 -11.67 -2.12 -4.19
CA ASN A 109 -12.17 -3.31 -3.53
C ASN A 109 -13.43 -3.01 -2.68
N LEU A 110 -14.30 -2.15 -3.20
CA LEU A 110 -15.54 -1.75 -2.55
C LEU A 110 -16.73 -2.57 -3.09
N ILE A 111 -17.66 -2.86 -2.20
CA ILE A 111 -18.90 -3.57 -2.52
C ILE A 111 -19.99 -2.53 -2.77
N ASN A 112 -20.33 -2.28 -4.03
CA ASN A 112 -21.24 -1.23 -4.45
C ASN A 112 -22.64 -1.26 -3.78
N PRO A 113 -23.29 -2.43 -3.56
CA PRO A 113 -24.58 -2.50 -2.87
C PRO A 113 -24.53 -2.18 -1.36
N LEU A 114 -23.36 -2.13 -0.76
CA LEU A 114 -23.20 -1.81 0.66
C LEU A 114 -23.04 -0.30 0.86
N ARG A 115 -23.38 0.15 2.07
CA ARG A 115 -23.14 1.52 2.51
C ARG A 115 -21.67 1.75 2.79
N VAL A 116 -21.25 2.99 2.80
CA VAL A 116 -19.87 3.41 3.04
C VAL A 116 -19.35 2.85 4.37
N TYR A 117 -20.07 3.05 5.50
CA TYR A 117 -19.65 2.51 6.79
C TYR A 117 -19.56 0.97 6.81
N GLU A 118 -20.40 0.28 6.06
CA GLU A 118 -20.36 -1.18 5.94
C GLU A 118 -19.11 -1.65 5.18
N ASN A 119 -18.71 -0.91 4.12
CA ASN A 119 -17.46 -1.19 3.40
C ASN A 119 -16.21 -0.94 4.26
N ILE A 120 -16.19 0.16 5.03
CA ILE A 120 -15.06 0.50 5.91
C ILE A 120 -14.83 -0.59 6.96
N PHE A 121 -15.89 -1.09 7.57
CA PHE A 121 -15.81 -2.06 8.66
C PHE A 121 -16.08 -3.51 8.24
N LEU A 122 -16.11 -3.81 6.94
CA LEU A 122 -16.39 -5.15 6.43
C LEU A 122 -15.43 -6.20 7.01
N GLY A 123 -16.01 -7.25 7.63
CA GLY A 123 -15.27 -8.31 8.31
C GLY A 123 -14.67 -7.90 9.67
N ARG A 124 -14.91 -6.65 10.11
CA ARG A 124 -14.46 -6.08 11.39
C ARG A 124 -15.55 -5.23 12.02
N GLU A 125 -16.80 -5.62 11.82
CA GLU A 125 -17.96 -4.85 12.26
C GLU A 125 -17.92 -4.59 13.77
N LEU A 126 -18.17 -3.34 14.15
CA LEU A 126 -18.26 -2.97 15.54
C LEU A 126 -19.56 -3.54 16.13
N ARG A 127 -19.47 -4.17 17.30
CA ARG A 127 -20.60 -4.82 17.93
C ARG A 127 -20.82 -4.30 19.35
N ARG A 128 -22.07 -4.28 19.75
CA ARG A 128 -22.51 -3.97 21.11
C ARG A 128 -23.52 -5.02 21.56
N GLY A 129 -23.19 -5.78 22.59
CA GLY A 129 -24.07 -6.87 23.08
C GLY A 129 -24.35 -7.96 22.03
N GLY A 130 -23.40 -8.25 21.12
CA GLY A 130 -23.54 -9.26 20.06
C GLY A 130 -24.20 -8.74 18.76
N MET A 131 -24.86 -7.59 18.78
CA MET A 131 -25.47 -6.94 17.60
C MET A 131 -24.53 -5.92 16.96
N LEU A 132 -24.74 -5.61 15.68
CA LEU A 132 -24.00 -4.57 14.96
C LEU A 132 -24.28 -3.18 15.56
N ASP A 133 -23.23 -2.46 15.93
CA ASP A 133 -23.30 -1.07 16.40
C ASP A 133 -23.14 -0.10 15.23
N ARG A 134 -24.22 0.05 14.44
CA ARG A 134 -24.24 0.92 13.27
C ARG A 134 -23.91 2.37 13.62
N SER A 135 -24.46 2.87 14.73
CA SER A 135 -24.24 4.26 15.15
C SER A 135 -22.76 4.54 15.41
N ARG A 136 -22.05 3.60 16.04
CA ARG A 136 -20.62 3.69 16.28
C ARG A 136 -19.82 3.59 14.99
N MET A 137 -20.16 2.66 14.08
CA MET A 137 -19.50 2.56 12.78
C MET A 137 -19.64 3.85 11.97
N ILE A 138 -20.83 4.45 11.93
CA ILE A 138 -21.08 5.74 11.26
C ILE A 138 -20.25 6.86 11.90
N ALA A 139 -20.22 6.93 13.24
CA ALA A 139 -19.45 7.95 13.95
C ALA A 139 -17.93 7.84 13.68
N GLU A 140 -17.39 6.62 13.69
CA GLU A 140 -15.98 6.38 13.36
C GLU A 140 -15.67 6.71 11.89
N ALA A 141 -16.52 6.31 10.95
CA ALA A 141 -16.38 6.66 9.55
C ALA A 141 -16.33 8.18 9.34
N ARG A 142 -17.20 8.94 10.02
CA ARG A 142 -17.17 10.42 9.98
C ARG A 142 -15.86 11.00 10.49
N ARG A 143 -15.26 10.42 11.54
CA ARG A 143 -13.94 10.86 12.04
C ARG A 143 -12.86 10.68 10.99
N HIS A 144 -12.83 9.53 10.31
CA HIS A 144 -11.88 9.29 9.23
C HIS A 144 -12.07 10.29 8.08
N PHE A 145 -13.31 10.55 7.65
CA PHE A 145 -13.60 11.53 6.61
C PHE A 145 -13.26 12.97 7.01
N ALA A 146 -13.46 13.36 8.26
CA ALA A 146 -13.03 14.65 8.75
C ALA A 146 -11.49 14.82 8.66
N THR A 147 -10.72 13.76 8.94
CA THR A 147 -9.26 13.76 8.77
C THR A 147 -8.85 13.85 7.31
N LEU A 148 -9.64 13.25 6.40
CA LEU A 148 -9.45 13.27 4.95
C LEU A 148 -9.95 14.56 4.28
N ALA A 149 -10.48 15.51 5.04
CA ALA A 149 -11.10 16.74 4.53
C ALA A 149 -12.12 16.48 3.40
N THR A 150 -12.94 15.44 3.56
CA THR A 150 -13.98 15.02 2.61
C THR A 150 -15.35 14.91 3.28
N ASP A 151 -16.41 15.24 2.53
CA ASP A 151 -17.80 15.25 3.00
C ASP A 151 -18.59 13.99 2.60
N VAL A 152 -17.92 12.87 2.35
CA VAL A 152 -18.58 11.60 2.03
C VAL A 152 -19.52 11.18 3.15
N ALA A 153 -20.80 11.00 2.82
CA ALA A 153 -21.79 10.56 3.79
C ALA A 153 -21.60 9.08 4.15
N PRO A 154 -21.36 8.72 5.43
CA PRO A 154 -21.11 7.34 5.82
C PRO A 154 -22.25 6.36 5.53
N ASP A 155 -23.47 6.87 5.41
CA ASP A 155 -24.68 6.10 5.12
C ASP A 155 -25.08 6.07 3.63
N ALA A 156 -24.32 6.75 2.75
CA ALA A 156 -24.50 6.65 1.31
C ALA A 156 -24.22 5.24 0.79
N LEU A 157 -24.83 4.86 -0.32
CA LEU A 157 -24.48 3.64 -1.05
C LEU A 157 -23.18 3.88 -1.83
N VAL A 158 -22.25 2.93 -1.73
CA VAL A 158 -20.98 3.03 -2.46
C VAL A 158 -21.19 3.09 -3.98
N GLY A 159 -22.24 2.42 -4.49
CA GLY A 159 -22.60 2.45 -5.90
C GLY A 159 -22.86 3.85 -6.46
N ASP A 160 -23.39 4.76 -5.62
CA ASP A 160 -23.79 6.11 -6.01
C ASP A 160 -22.63 7.14 -5.92
N LEU A 161 -21.48 6.73 -5.37
CA LEU A 161 -20.34 7.61 -5.19
C LEU A 161 -19.57 7.84 -6.50
N SER A 162 -19.02 9.04 -6.63
CA SER A 162 -18.02 9.36 -7.65
C SER A 162 -16.73 8.54 -7.44
N VAL A 163 -15.87 8.54 -8.45
CA VAL A 163 -14.58 7.82 -8.41
C VAL A 163 -13.68 8.38 -7.30
N ALA A 164 -13.63 9.72 -7.13
CA ALA A 164 -12.85 10.36 -6.07
C ALA A 164 -13.38 10.01 -4.68
N GLU A 165 -14.71 10.04 -4.47
CA GLU A 165 -15.31 9.63 -3.20
C GLU A 165 -15.04 8.15 -2.87
N LYS A 166 -15.09 7.24 -3.87
CA LYS A 166 -14.70 5.84 -3.70
C LYS A 166 -13.25 5.72 -3.25
N GLN A 167 -12.35 6.52 -3.79
CA GLN A 167 -10.95 6.58 -3.36
C GLN A 167 -10.85 7.00 -1.87
N MET A 168 -11.63 8.02 -1.45
CA MET A 168 -11.66 8.43 -0.05
C MET A 168 -12.19 7.32 0.87
N VAL A 169 -13.16 6.54 0.42
CA VAL A 169 -13.66 5.37 1.18
C VAL A 169 -12.58 4.29 1.33
N GLU A 170 -11.81 3.98 0.29
CA GLU A 170 -10.68 3.02 0.38
C GLU A 170 -9.60 3.52 1.37
N ILE A 171 -9.27 4.82 1.33
CA ILE A 171 -8.32 5.41 2.27
C ILE A 171 -8.87 5.33 3.71
N ALA A 172 -10.12 5.73 3.94
CA ALA A 172 -10.78 5.62 5.25
C ALA A 172 -10.81 4.18 5.77
N LYS A 173 -11.07 3.21 4.88
CA LYS A 173 -11.05 1.78 5.18
C LYS A 173 -9.66 1.32 5.63
N ALA A 174 -8.60 1.73 4.96
CA ALA A 174 -7.22 1.43 5.35
C ALA A 174 -6.85 2.10 6.68
N MET A 175 -7.25 3.36 6.91
CA MET A 175 -7.02 4.08 8.17
C MET A 175 -7.79 3.47 9.36
N SER A 176 -8.93 2.83 9.12
CA SER A 176 -9.73 2.17 10.15
C SER A 176 -9.09 0.87 10.66
N GLN A 177 -7.99 0.43 10.05
CA GLN A 177 -7.22 -0.74 10.44
C GLN A 177 -6.07 -0.31 11.37
N GLU A 178 -5.75 -1.13 12.35
CA GLU A 178 -4.52 -0.98 13.15
C GLU A 178 -3.32 -1.43 12.32
N SER A 179 -2.98 -0.61 11.31
CA SER A 179 -1.88 -0.94 10.40
C SER A 179 -0.55 -0.38 10.91
N ARG A 180 0.52 -1.07 10.58
CA ARG A 180 1.93 -0.68 10.80
C ARG A 180 2.63 -0.42 9.47
N VAL A 181 2.15 -1.03 8.39
CA VAL A 181 2.61 -0.81 7.02
C VAL A 181 1.40 -0.42 6.17
N LEU A 182 1.50 0.69 5.47
CA LEU A 182 0.48 1.19 4.56
C LEU A 182 1.02 1.16 3.12
N ILE A 183 0.36 0.42 2.26
CA ILE A 183 0.70 0.33 0.83
C ILE A 183 -0.31 1.14 0.04
N LEU A 184 0.15 2.08 -0.79
CA LEU A 184 -0.68 2.89 -1.68
C LEU A 184 -0.24 2.67 -3.13
N ASP A 185 -1.11 2.07 -3.93
CA ASP A 185 -0.84 1.80 -5.35
C ASP A 185 -1.56 2.82 -6.23
N GLU A 186 -0.83 3.86 -6.68
CA GLU A 186 -1.29 4.98 -7.49
C GLU A 186 -2.54 5.73 -6.94
N PRO A 187 -2.57 6.10 -5.65
CA PRO A 187 -3.78 6.59 -4.99
C PRO A 187 -4.22 7.98 -5.45
N THR A 188 -3.35 8.75 -6.12
CA THR A 188 -3.57 10.16 -6.48
C THR A 188 -4.14 10.37 -7.87
N THR A 189 -4.35 9.31 -8.64
CA THR A 189 -4.73 9.38 -10.06
C THR A 189 -6.06 10.11 -10.27
N VAL A 190 -6.99 10.00 -9.32
CA VAL A 190 -8.36 10.53 -9.42
C VAL A 190 -8.64 11.65 -8.42
N LEU A 191 -7.64 12.05 -7.61
CA LEU A 191 -7.79 13.05 -6.56
C LEU A 191 -7.50 14.46 -7.05
N SER A 192 -8.19 15.45 -6.50
CA SER A 192 -7.89 16.88 -6.62
C SER A 192 -6.64 17.25 -5.81
N GLY A 193 -6.09 18.44 -6.05
CA GLY A 193 -4.92 18.94 -5.31
C GLY A 193 -5.15 18.94 -3.79
N ALA A 194 -6.29 19.44 -3.32
CA ALA A 194 -6.61 19.49 -1.89
C ALA A 194 -6.72 18.09 -1.25
N GLU A 195 -7.25 17.11 -1.99
CA GLU A 195 -7.33 15.72 -1.52
C GLU A 195 -5.95 15.05 -1.50
N ILE A 196 -5.06 15.38 -2.45
CA ILE A 196 -3.66 14.93 -2.45
C ILE A 196 -2.92 15.49 -1.23
N ASP A 197 -3.08 16.79 -0.94
CA ASP A 197 -2.46 17.42 0.22
C ASP A 197 -2.93 16.76 1.53
N ALA A 198 -4.22 16.46 1.65
CA ALA A 198 -4.79 15.74 2.79
C ALA A 198 -4.23 14.32 2.90
N LEU A 199 -4.11 13.58 1.80
CA LEU A 199 -3.50 12.25 1.77
C LEU A 199 -2.03 12.30 2.21
N PHE A 200 -1.25 13.27 1.72
CA PHE A 200 0.15 13.43 2.10
C PHE A 200 0.31 13.80 3.58
N ALA A 201 -0.58 14.63 4.12
CA ALA A 201 -0.60 14.93 5.56
C ALA A 201 -0.83 13.66 6.39
N ILE A 202 -1.74 12.77 5.96
CA ILE A 202 -2.01 11.49 6.60
C ILE A 202 -0.81 10.55 6.52
N MET A 203 -0.16 10.46 5.36
CA MET A 203 1.04 9.63 5.19
C MET A 203 2.16 10.09 6.12
N ARG A 204 2.37 11.42 6.24
CA ARG A 204 3.35 12.00 7.17
C ARG A 204 2.99 11.71 8.63
N ASP A 205 1.72 11.86 9.02
CA ASP A 205 1.26 11.55 10.38
C ASP A 205 1.40 10.07 10.71
N PHE A 206 1.07 9.19 9.76
CA PHE A 206 1.25 7.74 9.91
C PHE A 206 2.72 7.35 10.09
N ALA A 207 3.61 7.92 9.29
CA ALA A 207 5.05 7.71 9.41
C ALA A 207 5.59 8.28 10.73
N ALA A 208 5.19 9.50 11.14
CA ALA A 208 5.60 10.11 12.40
C ALA A 208 5.21 9.29 13.63
N LYS A 209 4.16 8.47 13.54
CA LYS A 209 3.73 7.50 14.56
C LYS A 209 4.48 6.16 14.50
N GLY A 210 5.50 6.05 13.67
CA GLY A 210 6.33 4.85 13.51
C GLY A 210 5.79 3.83 12.50
N GLY A 211 4.75 4.15 11.75
CA GLY A 211 4.29 3.34 10.61
C GLY A 211 5.26 3.45 9.43
N ALA A 212 5.26 2.47 8.54
CA ALA A 212 5.99 2.51 7.28
C ALA A 212 5.03 2.64 6.10
N VAL A 213 5.36 3.47 5.11
CA VAL A 213 4.52 3.71 3.93
C VAL A 213 5.26 3.27 2.67
N LEU A 214 4.60 2.47 1.83
CA LEU A 214 5.03 2.22 0.45
C LEU A 214 4.11 2.98 -0.49
N PHE A 215 4.66 3.93 -1.21
CA PHE A 215 3.92 4.80 -2.11
C PHE A 215 4.33 4.56 -3.56
N VAL A 216 3.42 4.01 -4.35
CA VAL A 216 3.61 3.84 -5.80
C VAL A 216 2.98 5.01 -6.52
N SER A 217 3.76 5.74 -7.29
CA SER A 217 3.28 6.78 -8.19
C SER A 217 4.16 6.86 -9.43
N HIS A 218 3.55 7.17 -10.57
CA HIS A 218 4.27 7.51 -11.79
C HIS A 218 4.56 9.03 -11.90
N LYS A 219 4.02 9.85 -10.99
CA LYS A 219 4.21 11.29 -10.92
C LYS A 219 5.43 11.62 -10.07
N LEU A 220 6.57 11.85 -10.68
CA LEU A 220 7.84 12.13 -9.98
C LEU A 220 7.77 13.33 -9.03
N ALA A 221 6.92 14.31 -9.31
CA ALA A 221 6.73 15.48 -8.44
C ALA A 221 6.17 15.03 -7.06
N GLU A 222 5.17 14.16 -7.05
CA GLU A 222 4.58 13.60 -5.82
C GLU A 222 5.61 12.79 -5.03
N VAL A 223 6.38 11.93 -5.72
CA VAL A 223 7.42 11.11 -5.08
C VAL A 223 8.50 11.97 -4.43
N ARG A 224 8.93 13.04 -5.11
CA ARG A 224 9.94 13.97 -4.56
C ARG A 224 9.44 14.78 -3.37
N GLU A 225 8.14 15.02 -3.29
CA GLU A 225 7.52 15.79 -2.22
C GLU A 225 7.36 14.99 -0.93
N ILE A 226 6.99 13.70 -1.06
CA ILE A 226 6.53 12.93 0.09
C ILE A 226 7.47 11.83 0.54
N CYS A 227 8.32 11.28 -0.34
CA CYS A 227 9.12 10.10 -0.05
C CYS A 227 10.49 10.46 0.53
N ASP A 228 10.91 9.70 1.55
CA ASP A 228 12.25 9.80 2.14
C ASP A 228 13.29 9.09 1.28
N ARG A 229 12.92 7.98 0.65
CA ARG A 229 13.76 7.14 -0.19
C ARG A 229 12.95 6.58 -1.35
N VAL A 230 13.63 6.19 -2.43
CA VAL A 230 12.98 5.67 -3.63
C VAL A 230 13.59 4.34 -4.04
N LEU A 231 12.74 3.35 -4.28
CA LEU A 231 13.06 2.11 -4.98
C LEU A 231 12.74 2.28 -6.46
N VAL A 232 13.74 2.08 -7.30
CA VAL A 232 13.56 2.06 -8.77
C VAL A 232 13.55 0.62 -9.25
N LEU A 233 12.40 0.15 -9.75
CA LEU A 233 12.28 -1.15 -10.38
C LEU A 233 12.49 -0.99 -11.89
N ARG A 234 13.34 -1.86 -12.46
CA ARG A 234 13.64 -1.97 -13.90
C ARG A 234 13.60 -3.43 -14.31
N ASP A 235 13.31 -3.69 -15.57
CA ASP A 235 13.32 -5.03 -16.18
C ASP A 235 14.73 -5.65 -16.23
#